data_472c98d35a67ffe878e35075d8c40121
#
_entry.id   472c98d35a67ffe878e35075d8c40121
#
_cell.length_a   1.000
_cell.length_b   1.000
_cell.length_c   1.000
_cell.angle_alpha   90.00
_cell.angle_beta   90.00
_cell.angle_gamma   90.00
#
_symmetry.space_group_name_H-M   'P 1'
#
loop_
_entity.id
_entity.type
_entity.pdbx_description
1 polymer ?
#
loop_
_entity_poly.entity_id
_entity_poly.type
_entity_poly.pdbx_seq_one_letter_code
_entity_poly.pdbx_strand_id
1 'polypeptide(L)'
;KEEMKMVNETRKILHNDAMRVTATTVRVPVFDSHSESINVEFEKPFDLDELIEVLKNAPGVVVQNDSAHNEYPMAVTAAGKDEVFIGRIRRDESVENGVNLWVVADNIRKGAATNAVQIAEEIIKAMNE
;
A
#
# COMPACT_ATOMS: atom_id res chain seq x y z
N LYS A 1 9.37 -1.83 -18.76
CA LYS A 1 10.59 -1.84 -17.90
C LYS A 1 10.19 -1.60 -16.42
N GLU A 2 9.33 -0.61 -16.12
CA GLU A 2 8.83 -0.33 -14.76
C GLU A 2 8.04 -1.49 -14.17
N GLU A 3 7.11 -2.07 -14.91
CA GLU A 3 6.29 -3.19 -14.42
C GLU A 3 7.13 -4.38 -13.97
N MET A 4 8.19 -4.71 -14.73
CA MET A 4 9.10 -5.79 -14.33
C MET A 4 9.93 -5.45 -13.10
N LYS A 5 10.21 -4.17 -12.87
CA LYS A 5 10.84 -3.70 -11.63
C LYS A 5 9.92 -3.98 -10.44
N MET A 6 8.65 -3.60 -10.53
CA MET A 6 7.66 -3.88 -9.48
C MET A 6 7.55 -5.37 -9.17
N VAL A 7 7.46 -6.22 -10.19
CA VAL A 7 7.40 -7.69 -10.02
C VAL A 7 8.64 -8.22 -9.30
N ASN A 8 9.83 -7.82 -9.75
CA ASN A 8 11.09 -8.34 -9.20
C ASN A 8 11.37 -7.80 -7.79
N GLU A 9 11.09 -6.53 -7.54
CA GLU A 9 11.31 -5.91 -6.24
C GLU A 9 10.34 -6.45 -5.20
N THR A 10 9.07 -6.64 -5.54
CA THR A 10 8.08 -7.26 -4.64
C THR A 10 8.55 -8.64 -4.19
N ARG A 11 8.96 -9.50 -5.10
CA ARG A 11 9.51 -10.83 -4.76
C ARG A 11 10.73 -10.75 -3.87
N LYS A 12 11.65 -9.84 -4.19
CA LYS A 12 12.89 -9.63 -3.42
C LYS A 12 12.60 -9.14 -2.00
N ILE A 13 11.73 -8.15 -1.84
CA ILE A 13 11.41 -7.54 -0.55
C ILE A 13 10.67 -8.54 0.35
N LEU A 14 9.74 -9.30 -0.22
CA LEU A 14 8.97 -10.29 0.51
C LEU A 14 9.68 -11.65 0.63
N HIS A 15 10.91 -11.77 0.10
CA HIS A 15 11.69 -13.01 0.09
C HIS A 15 10.91 -14.22 -0.45
N ASN A 16 10.11 -14.00 -1.50
CA ASN A 16 9.27 -15.05 -2.09
C ASN A 16 9.31 -15.00 -3.62
N ASP A 17 10.22 -15.77 -4.21
CA ASP A 17 10.38 -15.86 -5.66
C ASP A 17 9.20 -16.56 -6.37
N ALA A 18 8.43 -17.37 -5.63
CA ALA A 18 7.27 -18.07 -6.16
C ALA A 18 6.01 -17.20 -6.22
N MET A 19 6.01 -16.02 -5.59
CA MET A 19 4.86 -15.13 -5.58
C MET A 19 4.46 -14.73 -7.01
N ARG A 20 3.18 -14.91 -7.32
CA ARG A 20 2.60 -14.49 -8.60
C ARG A 20 2.27 -13.01 -8.54
N VAL A 21 3.02 -12.21 -9.25
CA VAL A 21 2.87 -10.75 -9.29
C VAL A 21 2.75 -10.30 -10.74
N THR A 22 1.82 -9.40 -10.99
CA THR A 22 1.73 -8.65 -12.24
C THR A 22 1.49 -7.18 -11.94
N ALA A 23 1.89 -6.30 -12.82
CA ALA A 23 1.72 -4.87 -12.66
C ALA A 23 1.43 -4.22 -14.02
N THR A 24 0.63 -3.17 -13.99
CA THR A 24 0.43 -2.25 -15.11
C THR A 24 0.66 -0.83 -14.59
N THR A 25 1.55 -0.11 -15.25
CA THR A 25 1.86 1.27 -14.89
C THR A 25 1.34 2.26 -15.91
N VAL A 26 0.73 3.32 -15.43
CA VAL A 26 0.20 4.39 -16.28
C VAL A 26 0.65 5.76 -15.75
N ARG A 27 0.85 6.71 -16.66
CA ARG A 27 1.07 8.11 -16.31
C ARG A 27 -0.26 8.85 -16.31
N VAL A 28 -0.58 9.47 -15.18
CA VAL A 28 -1.81 10.26 -15.02
C VAL A 28 -1.47 11.74 -14.77
N PRO A 29 -2.34 12.69 -15.13
CA PRO A 29 -2.09 14.13 -15.01
C PRO A 29 -2.36 14.62 -13.57
N VAL A 30 -1.58 14.15 -12.61
CA VAL A 30 -1.55 14.63 -11.22
C VAL A 30 -0.19 15.27 -10.95
N PHE A 31 -0.13 16.28 -10.09
CA PHE A 31 1.12 16.97 -9.76
C PHE A 31 2.01 16.12 -8.87
N ASP A 32 1.46 15.56 -7.81
CA ASP A 32 2.17 14.81 -6.78
C ASP A 32 1.40 13.53 -6.45
N SER A 33 2.07 12.63 -5.75
CA SER A 33 1.58 11.35 -5.24
C SER A 33 1.46 10.24 -6.29
N HIS A 34 1.60 9.02 -5.81
CA HIS A 34 1.23 7.80 -6.53
C HIS A 34 -0.10 7.27 -6.02
N SER A 35 -0.87 6.68 -6.91
CA SER A 35 -2.11 5.98 -6.58
C SER A 35 -2.05 4.58 -7.17
N GLU A 36 -2.39 3.58 -6.38
CA GLU A 36 -2.25 2.18 -6.75
C GLU A 36 -3.57 1.44 -6.51
N SER A 37 -4.07 0.78 -7.54
CA SER A 37 -5.14 -0.20 -7.42
C SER A 37 -4.52 -1.57 -7.22
N ILE A 38 -4.65 -2.11 -6.01
CA ILE A 38 -4.01 -3.36 -5.63
C ILE A 38 -5.09 -4.43 -5.44
N ASN A 39 -4.88 -5.59 -6.06
CA ASN A 39 -5.63 -6.80 -5.80
C ASN A 39 -4.68 -7.83 -5.19
N VAL A 40 -5.08 -8.41 -4.07
CA VAL A 40 -4.30 -9.43 -3.34
C VAL A 40 -5.15 -10.67 -3.17
N GLU A 41 -4.59 -11.82 -3.51
CA GLU A 41 -5.16 -13.14 -3.21
C GLU A 41 -4.30 -13.81 -2.14
N PHE A 42 -4.89 -14.10 -0.99
CA PHE A 42 -4.22 -14.79 0.12
C PHE A 42 -4.31 -16.31 -0.04
N GLU A 43 -3.30 -17.01 0.45
CA GLU A 43 -3.32 -18.48 0.52
C GLU A 43 -4.31 -19.02 1.54
N LYS A 44 -4.64 -18.22 2.56
CA LYS A 44 -5.50 -18.62 3.67
C LYS A 44 -6.73 -17.72 3.75
N PRO A 45 -7.84 -18.24 4.25
CA PRO A 45 -8.99 -17.41 4.59
C PRO A 45 -8.61 -16.29 5.56
N PHE A 46 -9.25 -15.15 5.41
CA PHE A 46 -9.07 -13.99 6.28
C PHE A 46 -10.42 -13.36 6.60
N ASP A 47 -10.49 -12.64 7.71
CA ASP A 47 -11.61 -11.77 8.03
C ASP A 47 -11.33 -10.35 7.53
N LEU A 48 -12.32 -9.73 6.90
CA LEU A 48 -12.14 -8.39 6.30
C LEU A 48 -12.05 -7.31 7.37
N ASP A 49 -12.83 -7.43 8.44
CA ASP A 49 -12.84 -6.45 9.53
C ASP A 49 -11.53 -6.53 10.33
N GLU A 50 -11.04 -7.74 10.58
CA GLU A 50 -9.70 -7.93 11.16
C GLU A 50 -8.59 -7.32 10.30
N LEU A 51 -8.64 -7.51 8.98
CA LEU A 51 -7.69 -6.89 8.06
C LEU A 51 -7.73 -5.36 8.15
N ILE A 52 -8.92 -4.77 8.19
CA ILE A 52 -9.10 -3.33 8.33
C ILE A 52 -8.52 -2.84 9.67
N GLU A 53 -8.76 -3.56 10.77
CA GLU A 53 -8.19 -3.20 12.08
C GLU A 53 -6.66 -3.33 12.11
N VAL A 54 -6.08 -4.33 11.48
CA VAL A 54 -4.62 -4.45 11.31
C VAL A 54 -4.06 -3.23 10.56
N LEU A 55 -4.72 -2.82 9.47
CA LEU A 55 -4.30 -1.65 8.70
C LEU A 55 -4.43 -0.35 9.48
N LYS A 56 -5.50 -0.16 10.26
CA LYS A 56 -5.69 1.02 11.12
C LYS A 56 -4.61 1.14 12.20
N ASN A 57 -4.10 0.04 12.69
CA ASN A 57 -3.08 0.00 13.73
C ASN A 57 -1.64 -0.06 13.17
N ALA A 58 -1.49 -0.15 11.85
CA ALA A 58 -0.17 -0.20 11.22
C ALA A 58 0.54 1.18 11.27
N PRO A 59 1.80 1.24 11.72
CA PRO A 59 2.56 2.48 11.76
C PRO A 59 2.67 3.13 10.38
N GLY A 60 2.39 4.44 10.30
CA GLY A 60 2.49 5.21 9.07
C GLY A 60 1.38 4.92 8.04
N VAL A 61 0.32 4.24 8.44
CA VAL A 61 -0.87 3.98 7.62
C VAL A 61 -2.06 4.77 8.15
N VAL A 62 -2.83 5.34 7.24
CA VAL A 62 -4.13 5.99 7.53
C VAL A 62 -5.21 5.33 6.69
N VAL A 63 -6.21 4.76 7.34
CA VAL A 63 -7.35 4.15 6.65
C VAL A 63 -8.44 5.18 6.42
N GLN A 64 -8.79 5.42 5.15
CA GLN A 64 -9.90 6.26 4.69
C GLN A 64 -10.87 5.38 3.90
N ASN A 65 -11.83 4.78 4.56
CA ASN A 65 -12.68 3.74 3.98
C ASN A 65 -14.16 3.88 4.36
N ASP A 66 -14.73 5.08 4.15
CA ASP A 66 -16.16 5.32 4.31
C ASP A 66 -16.81 5.63 2.97
N SER A 67 -17.30 4.60 2.31
CA SER A 67 -17.96 4.72 1.01
C SER A 67 -19.31 5.44 1.09
N ALA A 68 -19.99 5.42 2.24
CA ALA A 68 -21.27 6.09 2.42
C ALA A 68 -21.12 7.62 2.40
N HIS A 69 -19.98 8.12 2.87
CA HIS A 69 -19.68 9.55 2.87
C HIS A 69 -18.66 9.95 1.79
N ASN A 70 -18.37 9.06 0.82
CA ASN A 70 -17.37 9.26 -0.24
C ASN A 70 -15.97 9.55 0.30
N GLU A 71 -15.61 8.96 1.43
CA GLU A 71 -14.27 9.07 2.00
C GLU A 71 -13.36 7.97 1.45
N TYR A 72 -12.35 8.39 0.71
CA TYR A 72 -11.33 7.54 0.11
C TYR A 72 -10.05 8.34 -0.17
N PRO A 73 -8.89 7.69 -0.25
CA PRO A 73 -7.62 8.36 -0.51
C PRO A 73 -7.58 9.01 -1.89
N MET A 74 -7.05 10.24 -1.94
CA MET A 74 -6.83 10.98 -3.18
C MET A 74 -5.39 11.54 -3.22
N ALA A 75 -4.82 11.65 -4.41
CA ALA A 75 -3.48 12.20 -4.62
C ALA A 75 -3.32 13.61 -4.01
N VAL A 76 -4.33 14.47 -4.19
CA VAL A 76 -4.32 15.85 -3.66
C VAL A 76 -4.34 15.91 -2.13
N THR A 77 -4.93 14.93 -1.45
CA THR A 77 -4.99 14.89 0.03
C THR A 77 -3.78 14.19 0.65
N ALA A 78 -3.10 13.33 -0.10
CA ALA A 78 -1.89 12.64 0.32
C ALA A 78 -0.62 13.48 0.10
N ALA A 79 -0.64 14.41 -0.84
CA ALA A 79 0.51 15.27 -1.14
C ALA A 79 0.99 16.04 0.11
N GLY A 80 2.30 16.04 0.34
CA GLY A 80 2.96 16.67 1.48
C GLY A 80 2.87 15.88 2.80
N LYS A 81 2.29 14.69 2.81
CA LYS A 81 2.15 13.85 4.01
C LYS A 81 3.11 12.67 3.98
N ASP A 82 3.47 12.18 5.15
CA ASP A 82 4.41 11.06 5.33
C ASP A 82 3.74 9.69 5.40
N GLU A 83 2.43 9.69 5.62
CA GLU A 83 1.63 8.47 5.74
C GLU A 83 1.26 7.88 4.38
N VAL A 84 0.97 6.58 4.40
CA VAL A 84 0.31 5.87 3.30
C VAL A 84 -1.18 5.80 3.59
N PHE A 85 -1.99 6.28 2.67
CA PHE A 85 -3.45 6.28 2.79
C PHE A 85 -4.03 5.06 2.08
N ILE A 86 -4.86 4.29 2.77
CA ILE A 86 -5.50 3.09 2.23
C ILE A 86 -7.02 3.23 2.36
N GLY A 87 -7.72 2.88 1.30
CA GLY A 87 -9.17 2.88 1.29
C GLY A 87 -9.75 1.99 0.20
N ARG A 88 -11.07 2.08 -0.02
CA ARG A 88 -11.79 1.24 -0.96
C ARG A 88 -11.54 -0.25 -0.69
N ILE A 89 -11.30 -0.61 0.58
CA ILE A 89 -11.03 -1.96 1.04
C ILE A 89 -12.30 -2.78 0.93
N ARG A 90 -12.25 -3.85 0.15
CA ARG A 90 -13.41 -4.72 -0.08
C ARG A 90 -12.99 -6.10 -0.55
N ARG A 91 -13.80 -7.09 -0.29
CA ARG A 91 -13.60 -8.43 -0.85
C ARG A 91 -13.53 -8.37 -2.37
N ASP A 92 -12.68 -9.21 -2.93
CA ASP A 92 -12.75 -9.61 -4.33
C ASP A 92 -13.62 -10.88 -4.41
N GLU A 93 -14.82 -10.73 -4.95
CA GLU A 93 -15.79 -11.84 -5.04
C GLU A 93 -15.46 -12.82 -6.18
N SER A 94 -14.45 -12.53 -6.99
CA SER A 94 -14.03 -13.40 -8.10
C SER A 94 -13.11 -14.54 -7.68
N VAL A 95 -12.52 -14.45 -6.47
CA VAL A 95 -11.64 -15.46 -5.88
C VAL A 95 -11.96 -15.65 -4.40
N GLU A 96 -11.63 -16.82 -3.85
CA GLU A 96 -12.01 -17.20 -2.49
C GLU A 96 -11.43 -16.29 -1.40
N ASN A 97 -10.16 -15.94 -1.52
CA ASN A 97 -9.43 -15.18 -0.50
C ASN A 97 -8.88 -13.85 -1.04
N GLY A 98 -9.67 -13.18 -1.87
CA GLY A 98 -9.26 -11.95 -2.53
C GLY A 98 -9.68 -10.67 -1.80
N VAL A 99 -8.83 -9.65 -1.90
CA VAL A 99 -9.13 -8.29 -1.44
C VAL A 99 -8.67 -7.25 -2.45
N ASN A 100 -9.46 -6.23 -2.63
CA ASN A 100 -9.12 -5.03 -3.39
C ASN A 100 -8.80 -3.88 -2.44
N LEU A 101 -7.73 -3.16 -2.73
CA LEU A 101 -7.25 -2.00 -1.99
C LEU A 101 -7.01 -0.82 -2.95
N TRP A 102 -7.23 0.38 -2.46
CA TRP A 102 -6.79 1.60 -3.10
C TRP A 102 -5.79 2.31 -2.19
N VAL A 103 -4.57 2.49 -2.67
CA VAL A 103 -3.45 3.00 -1.87
C VAL A 103 -2.91 4.27 -2.50
N VAL A 104 -2.71 5.31 -1.70
CA VAL A 104 -2.18 6.60 -2.17
C VAL A 104 -1.12 7.09 -1.19
N ALA A 105 0.02 7.56 -1.72
CA ALA A 105 1.08 8.15 -0.93
C ALA A 105 1.82 9.22 -1.71
N ASP A 106 2.41 10.19 -1.00
CA ASP A 106 3.35 11.13 -1.60
C ASP A 106 4.64 10.40 -1.96
N ASN A 107 4.89 10.23 -3.26
CA ASN A 107 6.01 9.47 -3.78
C ASN A 107 7.38 10.15 -3.58
N ILE A 108 7.41 11.45 -3.35
CA ILE A 108 8.64 12.19 -3.05
C ILE A 108 9.05 11.97 -1.59
N ARG A 109 8.06 11.78 -0.72
CA ARG A 109 8.26 11.56 0.72
C ARG A 109 8.35 10.08 1.04
N LYS A 110 7.24 9.36 1.00
CA LYS A 110 7.16 7.94 1.38
C LYS A 110 7.87 6.99 0.42
N GLY A 111 7.87 7.30 -0.85
CA GLY A 111 8.61 6.51 -1.87
C GLY A 111 10.10 6.89 -2.00
N ALA A 112 10.59 7.89 -1.26
CA ALA A 112 11.95 8.43 -1.42
C ALA A 112 12.58 8.86 -0.09
N ALA A 113 12.74 10.16 0.14
CA ALA A 113 13.58 10.70 1.22
C ALA A 113 13.06 10.35 2.62
N THR A 114 11.78 10.57 2.90
CA THR A 114 11.19 10.26 4.21
C THR A 114 11.29 8.77 4.54
N ASN A 115 11.05 7.91 3.56
CA ASN A 115 11.13 6.46 3.77
C ASN A 115 12.53 5.99 4.16
N ALA A 116 13.57 6.59 3.58
CA ALA A 116 14.96 6.28 3.94
C ALA A 116 15.27 6.66 5.41
N VAL A 117 14.77 7.81 5.86
CA VAL A 117 14.92 8.25 7.26
C VAL A 117 14.16 7.31 8.21
N GLN A 118 12.91 6.99 7.89
CA GLN A 118 12.10 6.07 8.71
C GLN A 118 12.72 4.68 8.84
N ILE A 119 13.32 4.14 7.76
CA ILE A 119 14.06 2.87 7.82
C ILE A 119 15.26 2.99 8.79
N ALA A 120 16.00 4.08 8.74
CA ALA A 120 17.13 4.29 9.64
C ALA A 120 16.67 4.40 11.10
N GLU A 121 15.55 5.06 11.38
CA GLU A 121 14.95 5.15 12.71
C GLU A 121 14.56 3.77 13.25
N GLU A 122 13.94 2.92 12.44
CA GLU A 122 13.57 1.55 12.84
C GLU A 122 14.80 0.68 13.11
N ILE A 123 15.88 0.83 12.32
CA ILE A 123 17.15 0.12 12.57
C ILE A 123 17.74 0.56 13.90
N ILE A 124 17.75 1.87 14.20
CA ILE A 124 18.27 2.39 15.47
C ILE A 124 17.45 1.87 16.66
N LYS A 125 16.13 1.83 16.55
CA LYS A 125 15.27 1.25 17.60
C LYS A 125 15.63 -0.21 17.86
N ALA A 126 15.70 -1.03 16.81
CA ALA A 126 16.03 -2.45 16.91
C ALA A 126 17.46 -2.73 17.46
N MET A 127 18.38 -1.77 17.32
CA MET A 127 19.73 -1.89 17.90
C MET A 127 19.78 -1.55 19.39
N ASN A 128 18.76 -0.89 19.94
CA ASN A 128 18.68 -0.46 21.33
C ASN A 128 17.79 -1.36 22.20
N GLU A 129 17.10 -2.31 21.60
CA GLU A 129 16.32 -3.39 22.25
C GLU A 129 17.22 -4.63 22.51
#